data_ba6a47878b341d5d2f3ac822b6af2bd2
#
_entry.id   ba6a47878b341d5d2f3ac822b6af2bd2
#
_cell.length_a   1.000
_cell.length_b   1.000
_cell.length_c   1.000
_cell.angle_alpha   90.00
_cell.angle_beta   90.00
_cell.angle_gamma   90.00
#
_symmetry.space_group_name_H-M   'P 1'
#
loop_
_entity.id
_entity.type
_entity.pdbx_description
1 polymer ?
#
loop_
_entity_poly.entity_id
_entity_poly.type
_entity_poly.pdbx_seq_one_letter_code
_entity_poly.pdbx_strand_id
1 'polypeptide(L)'
;MKIRWTRRATVALTAIRSHIATDDPVAAQALWLRVRSYIDTKLAEHPMMGRPGRVEGTRESVVHRNYILVYRVTGDAIEIVTVRHTAQDWPDQF
;
A
#
# COMPACT_ATOMS: atom_id res chain seq x y z
N MET A 1 -15.18 0.94 -5.72
CA MET A 1 -14.61 -0.20 -6.46
C MET A 1 -14.26 -1.33 -5.51
N LYS A 2 -14.23 -2.54 -6.04
CA LYS A 2 -13.79 -3.73 -5.29
C LYS A 2 -12.31 -3.63 -4.97
N ILE A 3 -11.92 -4.01 -3.75
CA ILE A 3 -10.53 -4.06 -3.33
C ILE A 3 -10.05 -5.51 -3.31
N ARG A 4 -8.91 -5.75 -3.95
CA ARG A 4 -8.30 -7.07 -3.98
C ARG A 4 -6.86 -6.99 -3.46
N TRP A 5 -6.60 -7.65 -2.34
CA TRP A 5 -5.28 -7.74 -1.76
C TRP A 5 -4.49 -8.87 -2.42
N THR A 6 -3.33 -8.56 -2.97
CA THR A 6 -2.42 -9.61 -3.43
C THR A 6 -1.71 -10.24 -2.23
N ARG A 7 -1.22 -11.43 -2.42
CA ARG A 7 -0.39 -12.10 -1.41
C ARG A 7 0.85 -11.25 -1.09
N ARG A 8 1.48 -10.68 -2.11
CA ARG A 8 2.64 -9.79 -1.94
C ARG A 8 2.32 -8.64 -1.01
N ALA A 9 1.18 -7.99 -1.21
CA ALA A 9 0.77 -6.86 -0.38
C ALA A 9 0.52 -7.27 1.07
N THR A 10 -0.14 -8.40 1.29
CA THR A 10 -0.39 -8.92 2.63
C THR A 10 0.91 -9.25 3.34
N VAL A 11 1.82 -9.92 2.66
CA VAL A 11 3.14 -10.26 3.23
C VAL A 11 3.93 -8.99 3.54
N ALA A 12 3.95 -8.03 2.62
CA ALA A 12 4.70 -6.79 2.79
C ALA A 12 4.18 -5.98 4.00
N LEU A 13 2.87 -5.80 4.10
CA LEU A 13 2.30 -5.02 5.20
C LEU A 13 2.46 -5.73 6.54
N THR A 14 2.34 -7.06 6.57
CA THR A 14 2.58 -7.84 7.78
C THR A 14 4.03 -7.71 8.25
N ALA A 15 4.99 -7.76 7.32
CA ALA A 15 6.41 -7.60 7.64
C ALA A 15 6.71 -6.20 8.19
N ILE A 16 6.14 -5.16 7.58
CA ILE A 16 6.29 -3.78 8.04
C ILE A 16 5.73 -3.63 9.46
N ARG A 17 4.54 -4.15 9.68
CA ARG A 17 3.89 -4.10 10.99
C ARG A 17 4.74 -4.78 12.07
N SER A 18 5.26 -5.98 11.78
CA SER A 18 6.11 -6.71 12.70
C SER A 18 7.39 -5.96 13.02
N HIS A 19 8.01 -5.37 11.99
CA HIS A 19 9.23 -4.59 12.16
C HIS A 19 9.01 -3.39 13.09
N ILE A 20 7.96 -2.62 12.86
CA ILE A 20 7.64 -1.46 13.70
C ILE A 20 7.26 -1.90 15.12
N ALA A 21 6.51 -2.99 15.25
CA ALA A 21 6.04 -3.49 16.55
C ALA A 21 7.17 -3.93 17.46
N THR A 22 8.34 -4.24 16.92
CA THR A 22 9.53 -4.59 17.71
C THR A 22 9.89 -3.47 18.69
N ASP A 23 9.78 -2.21 18.22
CA ASP A 23 10.10 -1.04 19.04
C ASP A 23 8.86 -0.31 19.55
N ASP A 24 7.77 -0.33 18.80
CA ASP A 24 6.57 0.46 19.10
C ASP A 24 5.30 -0.24 18.59
N PRO A 25 4.71 -1.12 19.41
CA PRO A 25 3.47 -1.82 19.02
C PRO A 25 2.29 -0.89 18.73
N VAL A 26 2.21 0.25 19.42
CA VAL A 26 1.13 1.22 19.22
C VAL A 26 1.25 1.87 17.85
N ALA A 27 2.46 2.27 17.47
CA ALA A 27 2.71 2.85 16.15
C ALA A 27 2.45 1.84 15.04
N ALA A 28 2.80 0.56 15.24
CA ALA A 28 2.54 -0.51 14.28
C ALA A 28 1.04 -0.67 14.02
N GLN A 29 0.24 -0.68 15.07
CA GLN A 29 -1.21 -0.78 14.95
C GLN A 29 -1.81 0.46 14.29
N ALA A 30 -1.32 1.64 14.62
CA ALA A 30 -1.78 2.89 14.02
C ALA A 30 -1.52 2.91 12.52
N LEU A 31 -0.35 2.45 12.07
CA LEU A 31 -0.04 2.38 10.64
C LEU A 31 -0.95 1.38 9.92
N TRP A 32 -1.14 0.20 10.51
CA TRP A 32 -2.04 -0.83 9.97
C TRP A 32 -3.44 -0.27 9.74
N LEU A 33 -4.01 0.38 10.76
CA LEU A 33 -5.36 0.95 10.68
C LEU A 33 -5.43 2.09 9.66
N ARG A 34 -4.40 2.94 9.60
CA ARG A 34 -4.34 4.03 8.64
C ARG A 34 -4.36 3.53 7.20
N VAL A 35 -3.54 2.53 6.88
CA VAL A 35 -3.47 1.96 5.53
C VAL A 35 -4.81 1.33 5.15
N ARG A 36 -5.39 0.53 6.03
CA ARG A 36 -6.67 -0.12 5.77
C ARG A 36 -7.79 0.89 5.59
N SER A 37 -7.86 1.89 6.46
CA SER A 37 -8.88 2.94 6.37
C SER A 37 -8.75 3.75 5.08
N TYR A 38 -7.52 4.11 4.69
CA TYR A 38 -7.27 4.84 3.46
C TYR A 38 -7.79 4.05 2.24
N ILE A 39 -7.47 2.76 2.17
CA ILE A 39 -7.88 1.91 1.06
C ILE A 39 -9.39 1.76 1.02
N ASP A 40 -10.01 1.42 2.15
CA ASP A 40 -11.43 1.07 2.19
C ASP A 40 -12.34 2.28 2.03
N THR A 41 -11.88 3.47 2.35
CA THR A 41 -12.68 4.70 2.27
C THR A 41 -12.30 5.57 1.07
N LYS A 42 -11.09 6.11 1.09
CA LYS A 42 -10.70 7.10 0.08
C LYS A 42 -10.37 6.49 -1.26
N LEU A 43 -9.51 5.48 -1.27
CA LEU A 43 -9.06 4.87 -2.51
C LEU A 43 -10.19 4.14 -3.23
N ALA A 44 -11.05 3.44 -2.49
CA ALA A 44 -12.20 2.74 -3.07
C ALA A 44 -13.16 3.68 -3.80
N GLU A 45 -13.32 4.92 -3.32
CA GLU A 45 -14.17 5.93 -3.95
C GLU A 45 -13.45 6.69 -5.07
N HIS A 46 -12.13 6.85 -4.97
CA HIS A 46 -11.33 7.65 -5.90
C HIS A 46 -10.10 6.85 -6.36
N PRO A 47 -10.30 5.83 -7.22
CA PRO A 47 -9.20 4.91 -7.57
C PRO A 47 -8.03 5.58 -8.29
N MET A 48 -8.25 6.73 -8.90
CA MET A 48 -7.21 7.44 -9.65
C MET A 48 -6.54 8.53 -8.82
N MET A 49 -6.79 8.60 -7.51
CA MET A 49 -6.23 9.67 -6.69
C MET A 49 -4.72 9.54 -6.44
N GLY A 50 -4.17 8.33 -6.54
CA GLY A 50 -2.72 8.13 -6.47
C GLY A 50 -2.04 8.64 -7.74
N ARG A 51 -0.77 9.00 -7.62
CA ARG A 51 0.03 9.42 -8.78
C ARG A 51 0.40 8.21 -9.63
N PRO A 52 0.71 8.38 -10.93
CA PRO A 52 1.30 7.30 -11.72
C PRO A 52 2.55 6.76 -11.04
N GLY A 53 2.64 5.43 -10.95
CA GLY A 53 3.73 4.78 -10.25
C GLY A 53 5.03 4.78 -11.03
N ARG A 54 6.15 4.62 -10.33
CA ARG A 54 7.46 4.47 -10.97
C ARG A 54 7.61 3.13 -11.69
N VAL A 55 6.80 2.15 -11.34
CA VAL A 55 6.70 0.90 -12.07
C VAL A 55 5.51 0.99 -13.02
N GLU A 56 5.71 0.67 -14.30
CA GLU A 56 4.68 0.80 -15.32
C GLU A 56 3.41 0.04 -14.95
N GLY A 57 2.27 0.66 -15.20
CA GLY A 57 0.96 0.08 -14.93
C GLY A 57 0.51 0.21 -13.47
N THR A 58 1.32 0.81 -12.61
CA THR A 58 0.97 1.01 -11.21
C THR A 58 0.67 2.46 -10.89
N ARG A 59 0.05 2.65 -9.72
CA ARG A 59 -0.16 3.96 -9.11
C ARG A 59 0.37 3.89 -7.68
N GLU A 60 0.70 5.05 -7.13
CA GLU A 60 1.30 5.16 -5.81
C GLU A 60 0.55 6.16 -4.96
N SER A 61 0.36 5.83 -3.68
CA SER A 61 -0.17 6.75 -2.68
C SER A 61 0.73 6.75 -1.46
N VAL A 62 1.11 7.94 -1.01
CA VAL A 62 1.88 8.07 0.23
C VAL A 62 0.93 7.86 1.39
N VAL A 63 1.11 6.79 2.14
CA VAL A 63 0.27 6.45 3.30
C VAL A 63 0.94 6.77 4.63
N HIS A 64 2.25 6.99 4.60
CA HIS A 64 3.07 7.37 5.73
C HIS A 64 4.35 8.00 5.17
N ARG A 65 5.03 8.86 5.93
CA ARG A 65 6.25 9.53 5.45
C ARG A 65 7.33 8.56 4.94
N ASN A 66 7.33 7.33 5.47
CA ASN A 66 8.32 6.30 5.09
C ASN A 66 7.76 5.19 4.21
N TYR A 67 6.46 5.22 3.90
CA TYR A 67 5.83 4.09 3.20
C TYR A 67 4.91 4.56 2.09
N ILE A 68 4.98 3.85 0.97
CA ILE A 68 4.19 4.10 -0.24
C ILE A 68 3.37 2.86 -0.54
N LEU A 69 2.07 3.05 -0.71
CA LEU A 69 1.16 2.02 -1.18
C LEU A 69 1.23 1.98 -2.70
N VAL A 70 1.44 0.78 -3.26
CA VAL A 70 1.46 0.55 -4.71
C VAL A 70 0.23 -0.27 -5.09
N TYR A 71 -0.51 0.21 -6.08
CA TYR A 71 -1.73 -0.47 -6.53
C TYR A 71 -1.91 -0.36 -8.03
N ARG A 72 -2.82 -1.17 -8.58
CA ARG A 72 -3.28 -1.10 -9.97
C ARG A 72 -4.79 -1.00 -10.00
N VAL A 73 -5.30 -0.29 -10.99
CA VAL A 73 -6.73 -0.30 -11.28
C VAL A 73 -6.94 -1.25 -12.46
N THR A 74 -7.68 -2.33 -12.23
CA THR A 74 -7.91 -3.38 -13.23
C THR A 74 -9.40 -3.68 -13.32
N GLY A 75 -10.03 -3.32 -14.44
CA GLY A 75 -11.46 -3.52 -14.61
C GLY A 75 -12.26 -2.79 -13.52
N ASP A 76 -12.99 -3.55 -12.72
CA ASP A 76 -13.82 -3.02 -11.64
C ASP A 76 -13.15 -3.10 -10.26
N ALA A 77 -11.85 -3.43 -10.22
CA ALA A 77 -11.15 -3.68 -8.98
C ALA A 77 -9.91 -2.81 -8.83
N ILE A 78 -9.56 -2.54 -7.58
CA ILE A 78 -8.26 -2.00 -7.21
C ILE A 78 -7.45 -3.15 -6.63
N GLU A 79 -6.35 -3.47 -7.29
CA GLU A 79 -5.43 -4.50 -6.84
C GLU A 79 -4.33 -3.87 -6.01
N ILE A 80 -4.24 -4.24 -4.73
CA ILE A 80 -3.17 -3.76 -3.86
C ILE A 80 -1.94 -4.63 -4.12
N VAL A 81 -0.92 -4.03 -4.73
CA VAL A 81 0.27 -4.75 -5.20
C VAL A 81 1.28 -4.96 -4.08
N THR A 82 1.60 -3.89 -3.36
CA THR A 82 2.56 -3.95 -2.26
C THR A 82 2.54 -2.64 -1.45
N VAL A 83 3.23 -2.66 -0.32
CA VAL A 83 3.59 -1.45 0.43
C VAL A 83 5.11 -1.47 0.55
N ARG A 84 5.76 -0.37 0.20
CA ARG A 84 7.21 -0.29 0.19
C ARG A 84 7.73 0.87 1.02
N HIS A 85 8.88 0.66 1.65
CA HIS A 85 9.61 1.75 2.29
C HIS A 85 10.19 2.65 1.20
N THR A 86 10.17 3.97 1.42
CA THR A 86 10.66 4.94 0.42
C THR A 86 12.14 4.77 0.08
N ALA A 87 12.94 4.20 1.00
CA ALA A 87 14.36 3.98 0.81
C ALA A 87 14.72 2.64 0.17
N GLN A 88 13.73 1.75 -0.07
CA GLN A 88 13.99 0.47 -0.72
C GLN A 88 14.30 0.66 -2.20
N ASP A 89 15.14 -0.24 -2.73
CA ASP A 89 15.32 -0.34 -4.17
C ASP A 89 14.01 -0.85 -4.80
N TRP A 90 13.64 -0.25 -5.94
CA TRP A 90 12.39 -0.57 -6.61
C TRP A 90 12.68 -1.42 -7.85
N PRO A 91 11.90 -2.48 -8.09
CA PRO A 91 12.08 -3.28 -9.29
C PRO A 91 11.53 -2.53 -10.51
N ASP A 92 11.89 -3.02 -11.72
CA ASP A 92 11.36 -2.47 -12.96
C ASP A 92 9.89 -2.83 -13.14
N GLN A 93 9.46 -3.96 -12.55
CA GLN A 93 8.08 -4.42 -12.61
C GLN A 93 7.76 -5.28 -11.38
N PHE A 94 6.51 -5.36 -11.09
CA PHE A 94 6.00 -6.22 -10.01
C PHE A 94 5.35 -7.47 -10.57
#